data_466b3ab4b2ffe30c77ea24366718e293
#
_entry.id   466b3ab4b2ffe30c77ea24366718e293
#
_cell.length_a   1.000
_cell.length_b   1.000
_cell.length_c   1.000
_cell.angle_alpha   90.00
_cell.angle_beta   90.00
_cell.angle_gamma   90.00
#
_symmetry.space_group_name_H-M   'P 1'
#
loop_
_entity.id
_entity.type
_entity.pdbx_description
1 polymer ?
#
loop_
_entity_poly.entity_id
_entity_poly.type
_entity_poly.pdbx_seq_one_letter_code
_entity_poly.pdbx_strand_id
1 'polypeptide(L)'
;MKNTPVIIASIASLGIVISSVVLGSAFKNRNQSENTISVTGLGTKQFTSDLITWSGRFSRDSYEIKEAYNALAQDRKVIFDYLQSQGIKPNEVVFSAVDIEKKYNYSTDNEGNSRSTFAGYELSQKISIESKEVTKIENISRNITEIINKGIEFTSSSPQYFYTKLAGLKQEMIADATKDAKERAEKIAKNSGSGLGKLKKATMGVIQITAPNSDEDYSYGGTFNTHSKEKEASITIKLEYQVD
;
A
#
# COMPACT_ATOMS: atom_id res chain seq x y z
N MET A 1 -9.11 22.05 -81.09
CA MET A 1 -9.57 21.69 -79.78
C MET A 1 -10.09 20.21 -79.70
N LYS A 2 -9.39 19.20 -80.32
CA LYS A 2 -9.87 17.79 -80.37
C LYS A 2 -9.36 16.87 -79.23
N ASN A 3 -8.38 17.33 -78.48
CA ASN A 3 -7.68 16.44 -77.51
C ASN A 3 -8.00 16.69 -76.01
N THR A 4 -8.86 17.69 -75.72
CA THR A 4 -9.25 18.07 -74.35
C THR A 4 -9.91 16.90 -73.56
N PRO A 5 -10.85 16.12 -74.17
CA PRO A 5 -11.45 15.01 -73.46
C PRO A 5 -10.46 13.86 -73.13
N VAL A 6 -9.48 13.66 -74.00
CA VAL A 6 -8.46 12.64 -73.78
C VAL A 6 -7.51 13.02 -72.62
N ILE A 7 -7.14 14.29 -72.54
CA ILE A 7 -6.32 14.83 -71.44
C ILE A 7 -7.05 14.71 -70.10
N ILE A 8 -8.34 15.06 -70.05
CA ILE A 8 -9.14 14.92 -68.85
C ILE A 8 -9.28 13.47 -68.40
N ALA A 9 -9.53 12.56 -69.38
CA ALA A 9 -9.61 11.12 -69.10
C ALA A 9 -8.28 10.56 -68.57
N SER A 10 -7.15 11.00 -69.10
CA SER A 10 -5.83 10.59 -68.65
C SER A 10 -5.49 11.08 -67.24
N ILE A 11 -5.87 12.32 -66.91
CA ILE A 11 -5.69 12.85 -65.55
C ILE A 11 -6.59 12.11 -64.55
N ALA A 12 -7.85 11.83 -64.92
CA ALA A 12 -8.77 11.09 -64.07
C ALA A 12 -8.31 9.66 -63.81
N SER A 13 -7.82 8.94 -64.85
CA SER A 13 -7.30 7.58 -64.68
C SER A 13 -6.03 7.55 -63.82
N LEU A 14 -5.15 8.53 -63.97
CA LEU A 14 -3.95 8.66 -63.14
C LEU A 14 -4.32 8.91 -61.66
N GLY A 15 -5.32 9.76 -61.43
CA GLY A 15 -5.83 10.03 -60.08
C GLY A 15 -6.42 8.77 -59.40
N ILE A 16 -7.17 7.96 -60.17
CA ILE A 16 -7.72 6.68 -59.66
C ILE A 16 -6.61 5.70 -59.33
N VAL A 17 -5.57 5.57 -60.16
CA VAL A 17 -4.43 4.66 -59.89
C VAL A 17 -3.68 5.12 -58.64
N ILE A 18 -3.37 6.39 -58.51
CA ILE A 18 -2.69 6.92 -57.31
C ILE A 18 -3.54 6.69 -56.07
N SER A 19 -4.84 6.99 -56.11
CA SER A 19 -5.74 6.73 -54.99
C SER A 19 -5.81 5.25 -54.62
N SER A 20 -5.84 4.36 -55.59
CA SER A 20 -5.87 2.92 -55.38
C SER A 20 -4.59 2.41 -54.74
N VAL A 21 -3.43 2.94 -55.11
CA VAL A 21 -2.13 2.59 -54.52
C VAL A 21 -2.04 3.10 -53.10
N VAL A 22 -2.48 4.33 -52.84
CA VAL A 22 -2.49 4.90 -51.49
C VAL A 22 -3.46 4.16 -50.56
N LEU A 23 -4.68 3.85 -51.03
CA LEU A 23 -5.65 3.07 -50.27
C LEU A 23 -5.16 1.64 -50.04
N GLY A 24 -4.58 0.98 -51.03
CA GLY A 24 -4.01 -0.34 -50.90
C GLY A 24 -2.85 -0.41 -49.91
N SER A 25 -1.98 0.60 -49.90
CA SER A 25 -0.88 0.67 -48.93
C SER A 25 -1.39 0.99 -47.50
N ALA A 26 -2.39 1.84 -47.39
CA ALA A 26 -3.04 2.17 -46.09
C ALA A 26 -3.74 0.91 -45.52
N PHE A 27 -4.41 0.11 -46.39
CA PHE A 27 -5.07 -1.13 -45.98
C PHE A 27 -4.08 -2.21 -45.56
N LYS A 28 -2.97 -2.35 -46.32
CA LYS A 28 -1.88 -3.28 -45.99
C LYS A 28 -1.20 -2.93 -44.67
N ASN A 29 -0.98 -1.63 -44.40
CA ASN A 29 -0.34 -1.18 -43.18
C ASN A 29 -1.30 -1.23 -41.96
N ARG A 30 -2.63 -1.25 -42.15
CA ARG A 30 -3.59 -1.43 -41.10
C ARG A 30 -3.47 -2.78 -40.38
N ASN A 31 -3.13 -3.84 -41.12
CA ASN A 31 -3.01 -5.19 -40.55
C ASN A 31 -1.60 -5.51 -40.00
N GLN A 32 -0.61 -4.63 -40.21
CA GLN A 32 0.72 -4.82 -39.61
C GLN A 32 0.75 -4.65 -38.08
N SER A 33 -0.37 -4.23 -37.44
CA SER A 33 -0.48 -4.14 -36.00
C SER A 33 -0.70 -5.50 -35.29
N GLU A 34 -0.91 -6.60 -36.05
CA GLU A 34 -1.22 -7.93 -35.51
C GLU A 34 0.01 -8.79 -35.20
N ASN A 35 1.18 -8.44 -35.75
CA ASN A 35 2.41 -9.18 -35.50
C ASN A 35 3.09 -8.64 -34.23
N THR A 36 2.54 -8.98 -33.08
CA THR A 36 3.10 -8.55 -31.79
C THR A 36 3.29 -9.72 -30.84
N ILE A 37 4.31 -9.64 -30.01
CA ILE A 37 4.49 -10.47 -28.83
C ILE A 37 4.11 -9.64 -27.62
N SER A 38 3.14 -10.12 -26.85
CA SER A 38 2.74 -9.54 -25.56
C SER A 38 3.25 -10.42 -24.42
N VAL A 39 4.02 -9.83 -23.53
CA VAL A 39 4.61 -10.51 -22.36
C VAL A 39 4.35 -9.72 -21.10
N THR A 40 4.31 -10.42 -19.98
CA THR A 40 4.24 -9.82 -18.66
C THR A 40 5.49 -10.21 -17.89
N GLY A 41 6.23 -9.20 -17.45
CA GLY A 41 7.35 -9.35 -16.52
C GLY A 41 6.92 -9.07 -15.09
N LEU A 42 7.62 -9.65 -14.15
CA LEU A 42 7.42 -9.53 -12.72
C LEU A 42 8.69 -9.00 -12.07
N GLY A 43 8.55 -7.96 -11.27
CA GLY A 43 9.58 -7.51 -10.33
C GLY A 43 9.12 -7.78 -8.91
N THR A 44 9.92 -8.48 -8.13
CA THR A 44 9.67 -8.75 -6.70
C THR A 44 10.87 -8.36 -5.87
N LYS A 45 10.63 -7.82 -4.68
CA LYS A 45 11.70 -7.51 -3.75
C LYS A 45 11.24 -7.65 -2.32
N GLN A 46 12.01 -8.37 -1.52
CA GLN A 46 11.82 -8.46 -0.08
C GLN A 46 12.62 -7.36 0.60
N PHE A 47 12.06 -6.79 1.65
CA PHE A 47 12.68 -5.73 2.45
C PHE A 47 12.11 -5.69 3.86
N THR A 48 12.90 -5.13 4.77
CA THR A 48 12.51 -4.94 6.17
C THR A 48 12.04 -3.51 6.38
N SER A 49 10.95 -3.34 7.11
CA SER A 49 10.43 -2.02 7.52
C SER A 49 11.46 -1.25 8.35
N ASP A 50 11.61 0.04 8.07
CA ASP A 50 12.56 0.95 8.71
C ASP A 50 11.92 1.98 9.63
N LEU A 51 10.60 1.89 9.81
CA LEU A 51 9.79 2.72 10.69
C LEU A 51 8.73 1.88 11.36
N ILE A 52 8.53 2.09 12.66
CA ILE A 52 7.49 1.46 13.45
C ILE A 52 6.63 2.53 14.12
N THR A 53 5.32 2.32 14.13
CA THR A 53 4.41 3.07 15.00
C THR A 53 3.77 2.11 15.99
N TRP A 54 3.68 2.53 17.22
CA TRP A 54 3.03 1.76 18.27
C TRP A 54 2.17 2.67 19.13
N SER A 55 1.10 2.11 19.67
CA SER A 55 0.24 2.85 20.61
C SER A 55 -0.27 1.94 21.70
N GLY A 56 -0.56 2.56 22.85
CA GLY A 56 -1.23 1.92 23.93
C GLY A 56 -2.30 2.85 24.52
N ARG A 57 -3.21 2.30 25.30
CA ARG A 57 -4.28 3.02 26.01
C ARG A 57 -4.24 2.61 27.48
N PHE A 58 -4.48 3.58 28.35
CA PHE A 58 -4.64 3.37 29.78
C PHE A 58 -5.84 4.15 30.28
N SER A 59 -6.51 3.65 31.31
CA SER A 59 -7.75 4.24 31.83
C SER A 59 -7.85 4.18 33.33
N ARG A 60 -8.69 5.05 33.89
CA ARG A 60 -9.07 5.09 35.29
C ARG A 60 -10.56 5.36 35.44
N ASP A 61 -11.17 4.61 36.33
CA ASP A 61 -12.57 4.77 36.70
C ASP A 61 -12.69 5.44 38.10
N SER A 62 -13.62 6.36 38.25
CA SER A 62 -14.07 6.85 39.57
C SER A 62 -15.49 7.45 39.48
N TYR A 63 -16.20 7.47 40.59
CA TYR A 63 -17.44 8.24 40.68
C TYR A 63 -17.19 9.75 40.59
N GLU A 64 -16.01 10.20 41.04
CA GLU A 64 -15.59 11.59 41.01
C GLU A 64 -14.60 11.82 39.87
N ILE A 65 -14.97 12.64 38.88
CA ILE A 65 -14.17 12.94 37.70
C ILE A 65 -12.76 13.46 38.03
N LYS A 66 -12.65 14.25 39.11
CA LYS A 66 -11.39 14.83 39.59
C LYS A 66 -10.43 13.74 40.10
N GLU A 67 -10.97 12.75 40.81
CA GLU A 67 -10.19 11.62 41.30
C GLU A 67 -9.65 10.76 40.13
N ALA A 68 -10.54 10.43 39.20
CA ALA A 68 -10.13 9.70 37.98
C ALA A 68 -9.03 10.45 37.22
N TYR A 69 -9.17 11.77 37.07
CA TYR A 69 -8.18 12.60 36.39
C TYR A 69 -6.81 12.61 37.09
N ASN A 70 -6.81 12.76 38.44
CA ASN A 70 -5.58 12.75 39.20
C ASN A 70 -4.88 11.39 39.14
N ALA A 71 -5.63 10.29 39.22
CA ALA A 71 -5.10 8.94 39.10
C ALA A 71 -4.52 8.70 37.69
N LEU A 72 -5.22 9.10 36.64
CA LEU A 72 -4.76 9.01 35.27
C LEU A 72 -3.47 9.81 35.04
N ALA A 73 -3.36 10.99 35.66
CA ALA A 73 -2.15 11.83 35.56
C ALA A 73 -0.93 11.18 36.24
N GLN A 74 -1.15 10.45 37.35
CA GLN A 74 -0.10 9.66 38.01
C GLN A 74 0.34 8.49 37.11
N ASP A 75 -0.61 7.76 36.54
CA ASP A 75 -0.33 6.66 35.62
C ASP A 75 0.48 7.13 34.41
N ARG A 76 0.08 8.26 33.83
CA ARG A 76 0.83 8.89 32.73
C ARG A 76 2.30 9.10 33.08
N LYS A 77 2.57 9.56 34.30
CA LYS A 77 3.95 9.76 34.77
C LYS A 77 4.71 8.44 34.86
N VAL A 78 4.10 7.42 35.47
CA VAL A 78 4.72 6.10 35.62
C VAL A 78 5.02 5.45 34.27
N ILE A 79 4.08 5.56 33.31
CA ILE A 79 4.25 5.08 31.94
C ILE A 79 5.40 5.82 31.26
N PHE A 80 5.43 7.13 31.37
CA PHE A 80 6.48 7.95 30.77
C PHE A 80 7.86 7.62 31.34
N ASP A 81 7.98 7.50 32.67
CA ASP A 81 9.23 7.13 33.34
C ASP A 81 9.69 5.72 32.93
N TYR A 82 8.75 4.77 32.76
CA TYR A 82 9.04 3.44 32.25
C TYR A 82 9.63 3.51 30.83
N LEU A 83 8.99 4.25 29.92
CA LEU A 83 9.46 4.39 28.53
C LEU A 83 10.83 5.06 28.47
N GLN A 84 11.09 6.07 29.30
CA GLN A 84 12.41 6.68 29.40
C GLN A 84 13.46 5.69 29.91
N SER A 85 13.13 4.83 30.88
CA SER A 85 14.03 3.77 31.37
C SER A 85 14.39 2.77 30.27
N GLN A 86 13.49 2.55 29.30
CA GLN A 86 13.75 1.74 28.10
C GLN A 86 14.51 2.51 27.02
N GLY A 87 14.92 3.75 27.28
CA GLY A 87 15.70 4.60 26.38
C GLY A 87 14.89 5.26 25.27
N ILE A 88 13.58 5.45 25.46
CA ILE A 88 12.76 6.27 24.55
C ILE A 88 12.95 7.74 24.90
N LYS A 89 13.17 8.55 23.87
CA LYS A 89 13.36 10.01 24.08
C LYS A 89 12.02 10.69 24.34
N PRO A 90 12.00 11.73 25.17
CA PRO A 90 10.76 12.45 25.49
C PRO A 90 9.99 12.97 24.27
N ASN A 91 10.69 13.37 23.22
CA ASN A 91 10.11 13.88 21.97
C ASN A 91 9.54 12.80 21.04
N GLU A 92 9.79 11.52 21.32
CA GLU A 92 9.22 10.38 20.58
C GLU A 92 7.86 9.96 21.18
N VAL A 93 7.52 10.43 22.38
CA VAL A 93 6.31 10.04 23.11
C VAL A 93 5.24 11.10 22.96
N VAL A 94 4.09 10.73 22.42
CA VAL A 94 2.95 11.60 22.25
C VAL A 94 1.78 11.06 23.03
N PHE A 95 1.25 11.86 23.98
CA PHE A 95 -0.01 11.58 24.66
C PHE A 95 -1.15 12.33 23.97
N SER A 96 -2.28 11.65 23.77
CA SER A 96 -3.51 12.28 23.28
C SER A 96 -4.13 13.20 24.32
N ALA A 97 -5.21 13.92 23.97
CA ALA A 97 -6.13 14.46 24.94
C ALA A 97 -6.73 13.32 25.80
N VAL A 98 -7.21 13.67 26.99
CA VAL A 98 -7.96 12.73 27.84
C VAL A 98 -9.37 12.60 27.28
N ASP A 99 -9.80 11.39 27.10
CA ASP A 99 -11.15 11.02 26.72
C ASP A 99 -11.96 10.74 28.00
N ILE A 100 -13.20 11.25 28.08
CA ILE A 100 -14.04 11.20 29.26
C ILE A 100 -15.38 10.58 28.90
N GLU A 101 -15.67 9.41 29.47
CA GLU A 101 -16.94 8.72 29.28
C GLU A 101 -17.71 8.58 30.61
N LYS A 102 -19.05 8.73 30.56
CA LYS A 102 -19.93 8.41 31.68
C LYS A 102 -20.34 6.95 31.60
N LYS A 103 -20.10 6.21 32.65
CA LYS A 103 -20.51 4.80 32.77
C LYS A 103 -21.90 4.70 33.42
N TYR A 104 -22.71 3.76 32.92
CA TYR A 104 -24.02 3.45 33.45
C TYR A 104 -24.17 1.94 33.58
N ASN A 105 -24.73 1.52 34.73
CA ASN A 105 -25.20 0.16 34.92
C ASN A 105 -26.62 0.02 34.39
N TYR A 106 -26.85 -0.96 33.52
CA TYR A 106 -28.18 -1.28 32.97
C TYR A 106 -28.73 -2.51 33.70
N SER A 107 -29.93 -2.42 34.21
CA SER A 107 -30.67 -3.55 34.80
C SER A 107 -32.05 -3.62 34.18
N THR A 108 -32.52 -4.84 33.90
CA THR A 108 -33.89 -5.08 33.44
C THR A 108 -34.64 -5.83 34.55
N ASP A 109 -35.80 -5.35 34.96
CA ASP A 109 -36.63 -6.01 35.94
C ASP A 109 -37.40 -7.20 35.32
N ASN A 110 -38.10 -7.99 36.15
CA ASN A 110 -38.83 -9.15 35.68
C ASN A 110 -40.04 -8.81 34.79
N GLU A 111 -40.40 -7.55 34.70
CA GLU A 111 -41.49 -7.01 33.87
C GLU A 111 -40.95 -6.46 32.52
N GLY A 112 -39.63 -6.53 32.27
CA GLY A 112 -39.01 -6.10 31.02
C GLY A 112 -38.65 -4.61 30.98
N ASN A 113 -38.80 -3.86 32.11
CA ASN A 113 -38.43 -2.45 32.16
C ASN A 113 -36.91 -2.29 32.35
N SER A 114 -36.26 -1.54 31.47
CA SER A 114 -34.83 -1.25 31.59
C SER A 114 -34.57 0.01 32.42
N ARG A 115 -33.69 -0.10 33.40
CA ARG A 115 -33.24 1.00 34.24
C ARG A 115 -31.73 1.23 34.05
N SER A 116 -31.34 2.48 33.86
CA SER A 116 -29.94 2.86 33.88
C SER A 116 -29.60 3.65 35.15
N THR A 117 -28.48 3.30 35.78
CA THR A 117 -27.98 3.97 36.97
C THR A 117 -26.56 4.44 36.70
N PHE A 118 -26.28 5.70 37.02
CA PHE A 118 -24.94 6.24 36.87
C PHE A 118 -23.93 5.41 37.66
N ALA A 119 -22.82 5.00 37.02
CA ALA A 119 -21.79 4.13 37.59
C ALA A 119 -20.42 4.80 37.71
N GLY A 120 -20.32 6.08 37.35
CA GLY A 120 -19.06 6.82 37.42
C GLY A 120 -18.59 7.37 36.09
N TYR A 121 -17.35 7.77 36.08
CA TYR A 121 -16.62 8.24 34.90
C TYR A 121 -15.48 7.28 34.59
N GLU A 122 -15.29 6.99 33.32
CA GLU A 122 -14.07 6.38 32.79
C GLU A 122 -13.28 7.49 32.07
N LEU A 123 -12.05 7.72 32.52
CA LEU A 123 -11.10 8.59 31.84
C LEU A 123 -10.02 7.75 31.22
N SER A 124 -9.74 7.98 29.94
CA SER A 124 -8.69 7.24 29.23
C SER A 124 -7.79 8.16 28.43
N GLN A 125 -6.57 7.69 28.19
CA GLN A 125 -5.61 8.41 27.38
C GLN A 125 -4.83 7.44 26.51
N LYS A 126 -4.55 7.85 25.27
CA LYS A 126 -3.72 7.11 24.33
C LYS A 126 -2.29 7.65 24.37
N ILE A 127 -1.33 6.74 24.34
CA ILE A 127 0.07 7.03 24.08
C ILE A 127 0.43 6.51 22.69
N SER A 128 1.26 7.26 21.97
CA SER A 128 1.75 6.85 20.63
C SER A 128 3.24 7.14 20.54
N ILE A 129 3.95 6.22 19.88
CA ILE A 129 5.39 6.34 19.60
C ILE A 129 5.58 6.03 18.12
N GLU A 130 6.38 6.86 17.44
CA GLU A 130 6.91 6.61 16.10
C GLU A 130 8.44 6.60 16.18
N SER A 131 9.09 5.57 15.66
CA SER A 131 10.53 5.43 15.77
C SER A 131 11.13 4.62 14.62
N LYS A 132 12.39 4.89 14.31
CA LYS A 132 13.21 4.06 13.40
C LYS A 132 13.86 2.89 14.11
N GLU A 133 13.84 2.86 15.43
CA GLU A 133 14.36 1.76 16.23
C GLU A 133 13.34 0.62 16.34
N VAL A 134 13.02 0.00 15.19
CA VAL A 134 11.93 -0.98 15.03
C VAL A 134 11.97 -2.06 16.10
N THR A 135 13.08 -2.73 16.28
CA THR A 135 13.22 -3.84 17.24
C THR A 135 13.04 -3.40 18.70
N LYS A 136 13.47 -2.17 19.03
CA LYS A 136 13.31 -1.62 20.38
C LYS A 136 11.84 -1.40 20.72
N ILE A 137 11.10 -0.71 19.83
CA ILE A 137 9.67 -0.46 20.05
C ILE A 137 8.87 -1.75 20.04
N GLU A 138 9.22 -2.71 19.20
CA GLU A 138 8.61 -4.04 19.16
C GLU A 138 8.75 -4.77 20.51
N ASN A 139 9.93 -4.72 21.13
CA ASN A 139 10.15 -5.28 22.46
C ASN A 139 9.37 -4.53 23.55
N ILE A 140 9.35 -3.19 23.50
CA ILE A 140 8.57 -2.37 24.43
C ILE A 140 7.10 -2.70 24.31
N SER A 141 6.54 -2.82 23.13
CA SER A 141 5.13 -3.12 22.91
C SER A 141 4.69 -4.45 23.54
N ARG A 142 5.60 -5.43 23.64
CA ARG A 142 5.36 -6.73 24.29
C ARG A 142 5.51 -6.67 25.81
N ASN A 143 6.50 -5.90 26.27
CA ASN A 143 6.88 -5.92 27.70
C ASN A 143 6.17 -4.87 28.54
N ILE A 144 5.61 -3.83 27.92
CA ILE A 144 4.99 -2.70 28.65
C ILE A 144 3.85 -3.14 29.57
N THR A 145 3.21 -4.26 29.30
CA THR A 145 2.18 -4.83 30.17
C THR A 145 2.67 -5.14 31.58
N GLU A 146 4.00 -5.19 31.82
CA GLU A 146 4.59 -5.30 33.17
C GLU A 146 4.16 -4.16 34.10
N ILE A 147 3.75 -2.99 33.55
CA ILE A 147 3.22 -1.89 34.37
C ILE A 147 1.90 -2.22 35.06
N ILE A 148 1.21 -3.28 34.66
CA ILE A 148 0.04 -3.82 35.37
C ILE A 148 0.40 -4.18 36.81
N ASN A 149 1.63 -4.63 37.09
CA ASN A 149 2.14 -4.88 38.42
C ASN A 149 2.20 -3.61 39.31
N LYS A 150 2.13 -2.41 38.68
CA LYS A 150 2.04 -1.12 39.38
C LYS A 150 0.59 -0.65 39.52
N GLY A 151 -0.38 -1.51 39.21
CA GLY A 151 -1.81 -1.22 39.30
C GLY A 151 -2.33 -0.32 38.17
N ILE A 152 -1.65 -0.27 37.03
CA ILE A 152 -2.06 0.51 35.85
C ILE A 152 -2.75 -0.43 34.87
N GLU A 153 -4.01 -0.14 34.54
CA GLU A 153 -4.71 -0.83 33.47
C GLU A 153 -4.21 -0.29 32.13
N PHE A 154 -3.47 -1.12 31.40
CA PHE A 154 -2.84 -0.74 30.15
C PHE A 154 -3.12 -1.77 29.06
N THR A 155 -3.59 -1.27 27.91
CA THR A 155 -3.79 -2.06 26.70
C THR A 155 -2.75 -1.67 25.66
N SER A 156 -1.88 -2.61 25.28
CA SER A 156 -0.91 -2.45 24.20
C SER A 156 -1.54 -2.87 22.87
N SER A 157 -1.52 -1.99 21.88
CA SER A 157 -1.94 -2.32 20.52
C SER A 157 -0.82 -3.03 19.76
N SER A 158 -1.19 -3.80 18.74
CA SER A 158 -0.20 -4.36 17.81
C SER A 158 0.54 -3.25 17.08
N PRO A 159 1.88 -3.27 17.01
CA PRO A 159 2.65 -2.32 16.25
C PRO A 159 2.30 -2.35 14.76
N GLN A 160 2.53 -1.23 14.09
CA GLN A 160 2.44 -1.11 12.63
C GLN A 160 3.82 -0.77 12.08
N TYR A 161 4.14 -1.35 10.93
CA TYR A 161 5.46 -1.30 10.32
C TYR A 161 5.39 -0.62 8.96
N PHE A 162 6.29 0.33 8.73
CA PHE A 162 6.35 1.15 7.53
C PHE A 162 7.75 1.12 6.93
N TYR A 163 7.82 1.44 5.63
CA TYR A 163 9.09 1.58 4.93
C TYR A 163 9.17 2.97 4.28
N THR A 164 10.19 3.75 4.66
CA THR A 164 10.28 5.17 4.27
C THR A 164 10.88 5.39 2.88
N LYS A 165 11.56 4.36 2.30
CA LYS A 165 12.29 4.47 1.03
C LYS A 165 11.55 3.88 -0.16
N LEU A 166 10.21 3.89 -0.12
CA LEU A 166 9.37 3.30 -1.16
C LEU A 166 9.62 3.84 -2.57
N ALA A 167 9.99 5.12 -2.70
CA ALA A 167 10.22 5.73 -4.02
C ALA A 167 11.38 5.06 -4.76
N GLY A 168 12.50 4.83 -4.07
CA GLY A 168 13.66 4.13 -4.65
C GLY A 168 13.35 2.68 -4.97
N LEU A 169 12.69 1.97 -4.03
CA LEU A 169 12.26 0.60 -4.22
C LEU A 169 11.37 0.44 -5.47
N LYS A 170 10.41 1.35 -5.67
CA LYS A 170 9.53 1.35 -6.84
C LYS A 170 10.30 1.45 -8.15
N GLN A 171 11.30 2.30 -8.23
CA GLN A 171 12.12 2.47 -9.43
C GLN A 171 12.94 1.21 -9.75
N GLU A 172 13.55 0.59 -8.74
CA GLU A 172 14.27 -0.67 -8.90
C GLU A 172 13.35 -1.78 -9.43
N MET A 173 12.19 -1.95 -8.82
CA MET A 173 11.23 -2.98 -9.22
C MET A 173 10.68 -2.78 -10.65
N ILE A 174 10.46 -1.53 -11.07
CA ILE A 174 10.07 -1.21 -12.45
C ILE A 174 11.17 -1.64 -13.42
N ALA A 175 12.43 -1.37 -13.07
CA ALA A 175 13.56 -1.79 -13.91
C ALA A 175 13.64 -3.33 -14.01
N ASP A 176 13.52 -4.04 -12.89
CA ASP A 176 13.57 -5.49 -12.83
C ASP A 176 12.41 -6.14 -13.60
N ALA A 177 11.17 -5.66 -13.42
CA ALA A 177 10.00 -6.15 -14.13
C ALA A 177 10.10 -5.90 -15.65
N THR A 178 10.64 -4.74 -16.04
CA THR A 178 10.86 -4.40 -17.46
C THR A 178 11.90 -5.31 -18.08
N LYS A 179 13.00 -5.58 -17.37
CA LYS A 179 14.05 -6.48 -17.80
C LYS A 179 13.53 -7.90 -17.95
N ASP A 180 12.80 -8.42 -16.97
CA ASP A 180 12.20 -9.77 -17.03
C ASP A 180 11.23 -9.89 -18.22
N ALA A 181 10.36 -8.89 -18.44
CA ALA A 181 9.46 -8.87 -19.58
C ALA A 181 10.22 -8.90 -20.92
N LYS A 182 11.28 -8.09 -21.05
CA LYS A 182 12.09 -8.04 -22.27
C LYS A 182 12.79 -9.37 -22.54
N GLU A 183 13.42 -9.96 -21.53
CA GLU A 183 14.10 -11.25 -21.65
C GLU A 183 13.13 -12.37 -22.07
N ARG A 184 11.90 -12.37 -21.56
CA ARG A 184 10.84 -13.30 -21.97
C ARG A 184 10.46 -13.10 -23.42
N ALA A 185 10.27 -11.84 -23.86
CA ALA A 185 9.94 -11.53 -25.25
C ALA A 185 11.04 -11.98 -26.20
N GLU A 186 12.32 -11.74 -25.88
CA GLU A 186 13.48 -12.17 -26.66
C GLU A 186 13.55 -13.72 -26.80
N LYS A 187 13.32 -14.43 -25.70
CA LYS A 187 13.27 -15.89 -25.66
C LYS A 187 12.15 -16.46 -26.57
N ILE A 188 10.95 -15.85 -26.51
CA ILE A 188 9.80 -16.26 -27.32
C ILE A 188 10.10 -16.01 -28.79
N ALA A 189 10.53 -14.79 -29.17
CA ALA A 189 10.86 -14.44 -30.54
C ALA A 189 11.90 -15.39 -31.12
N LYS A 190 13.02 -15.59 -30.41
CA LYS A 190 14.10 -16.49 -30.86
C LYS A 190 13.63 -17.93 -31.04
N ASN A 191 12.84 -18.49 -30.13
CA ASN A 191 12.38 -19.87 -30.19
C ASN A 191 11.27 -20.08 -31.23
N SER A 192 10.57 -19.03 -31.66
CA SER A 192 9.59 -19.06 -32.76
C SER A 192 10.22 -18.78 -34.14
N GLY A 193 11.52 -18.55 -34.19
CA GLY A 193 12.23 -18.26 -35.44
C GLY A 193 12.03 -16.82 -35.94
N SER A 194 11.60 -15.92 -35.08
CA SER A 194 11.33 -14.51 -35.37
C SER A 194 12.33 -13.59 -34.66
N GLY A 195 12.45 -12.34 -35.15
CA GLY A 195 13.18 -11.27 -34.47
C GLY A 195 12.28 -10.48 -33.54
N LEU A 196 12.83 -9.97 -32.42
CA LEU A 196 12.13 -9.02 -31.55
C LEU A 196 12.34 -7.61 -32.09
N GLY A 197 11.24 -6.97 -32.53
CA GLY A 197 11.24 -5.63 -33.08
C GLY A 197 11.08 -4.54 -32.00
N LYS A 198 10.46 -3.41 -32.35
CA LYS A 198 10.32 -2.25 -31.48
C LYS A 198 9.22 -2.44 -30.43
N LEU A 199 9.42 -1.84 -29.25
CA LEU A 199 8.37 -1.72 -28.22
C LEU A 199 7.22 -0.88 -28.78
N LYS A 200 6.01 -1.44 -28.77
CA LYS A 200 4.76 -0.79 -29.22
C LYS A 200 3.97 -0.20 -28.05
N LYS A 201 3.92 -0.95 -26.94
CA LYS A 201 3.11 -0.57 -25.78
C LYS A 201 3.75 -1.08 -24.49
N ALA A 202 3.67 -0.26 -23.45
CA ALA A 202 4.01 -0.65 -22.10
C ALA A 202 2.84 -0.29 -21.17
N THR A 203 2.47 -1.21 -20.30
CA THR A 203 1.44 -1.00 -19.29
C THR A 203 1.96 -1.51 -17.95
N MET A 204 1.91 -0.67 -16.94
CA MET A 204 2.37 -0.99 -15.60
C MET A 204 1.19 -1.35 -14.71
N GLY A 205 1.30 -2.44 -13.97
CA GLY A 205 0.39 -2.80 -12.89
C GLY A 205 0.60 -1.95 -11.64
N VAL A 206 -0.27 -2.14 -10.66
CA VAL A 206 -0.17 -1.47 -9.36
C VAL A 206 0.77 -2.27 -8.45
N ILE A 207 1.62 -1.58 -7.71
CA ILE A 207 2.51 -2.22 -6.73
C ILE A 207 1.67 -2.80 -5.59
N GLN A 208 1.98 -4.04 -5.25
CA GLN A 208 1.44 -4.75 -4.09
C GLN A 208 2.55 -4.88 -3.04
N ILE A 209 2.23 -4.61 -1.79
CA ILE A 209 3.14 -4.80 -0.66
C ILE A 209 2.42 -5.68 0.36
N THR A 210 2.88 -6.91 0.49
CA THR A 210 2.30 -7.95 1.34
C THR A 210 3.33 -8.45 2.36
N ALA A 211 2.92 -9.32 3.28
CA ALA A 211 3.85 -10.11 4.05
C ALA A 211 4.52 -11.16 3.12
N PRO A 212 5.79 -11.52 3.33
CA PRO A 212 6.42 -12.61 2.59
C PRO A 212 5.68 -13.93 2.82
N ASN A 213 5.49 -14.71 1.76
CA ASN A 213 4.82 -16.02 1.82
C ASN A 213 3.42 -15.98 2.45
N SER A 214 2.69 -14.87 2.28
CA SER A 214 1.32 -14.72 2.77
C SER A 214 0.30 -15.05 1.67
N ASP A 215 -0.93 -15.32 2.10
CA ASP A 215 -2.11 -15.50 1.26
C ASP A 215 -2.92 -14.19 1.09
N GLU A 216 -2.29 -13.05 1.35
CA GLU A 216 -2.94 -11.74 1.18
C GLU A 216 -3.31 -11.50 -0.29
N ASP A 217 -4.56 -11.16 -0.52
CA ASP A 217 -5.08 -10.87 -1.85
C ASP A 217 -4.51 -9.56 -2.43
N TYR A 218 -4.23 -9.58 -3.73
CA TYR A 218 -3.86 -8.38 -4.47
C TYR A 218 -5.09 -7.51 -4.75
N SER A 219 -4.92 -6.21 -4.61
CA SER A 219 -5.98 -5.22 -4.83
C SER A 219 -5.73 -4.41 -6.11
N TYR A 220 -6.81 -4.00 -6.78
CA TYR A 220 -6.73 -3.07 -7.92
C TYR A 220 -6.12 -1.71 -7.56
N GLY A 221 -6.30 -1.25 -6.32
CA GLY A 221 -5.70 -0.02 -5.80
C GLY A 221 -4.30 -0.19 -5.23
N GLY A 222 -3.82 -1.42 -5.13
CA GLY A 222 -2.59 -1.80 -4.44
C GLY A 222 -2.86 -2.22 -3.00
N THR A 223 -2.17 -3.26 -2.55
CA THR A 223 -2.16 -3.71 -1.15
C THR A 223 -0.97 -3.09 -0.43
N PHE A 224 -1.19 -2.63 0.78
CA PHE A 224 -0.13 -2.09 1.64
C PHE A 224 -0.25 -2.71 3.04
N ASN A 225 0.46 -3.81 3.27
CA ASN A 225 0.51 -4.47 4.56
C ASN A 225 1.28 -3.61 5.58
N THR A 226 0.67 -3.33 6.74
CA THR A 226 1.31 -2.61 7.86
C THR A 226 1.56 -3.51 9.07
N HIS A 227 1.10 -4.75 9.06
CA HIS A 227 1.17 -5.66 10.21
C HIS A 227 2.47 -6.46 10.28
N SER A 228 3.12 -6.68 9.14
CA SER A 228 4.36 -7.45 9.05
C SER A 228 5.58 -6.54 8.98
N LYS A 229 6.61 -6.87 9.77
CA LYS A 229 7.91 -6.20 9.73
C LYS A 229 8.67 -6.49 8.43
N GLU A 230 8.75 -7.78 8.08
CA GLU A 230 9.26 -8.21 6.79
C GLU A 230 8.16 -8.08 5.74
N LYS A 231 8.52 -7.57 4.57
CA LYS A 231 7.59 -7.27 3.49
C LYS A 231 8.12 -7.79 2.17
N GLU A 232 7.19 -8.13 1.29
CA GLU A 232 7.48 -8.38 -0.11
C GLU A 232 6.68 -7.40 -0.98
N ALA A 233 7.37 -6.68 -1.84
CA ALA A 233 6.73 -5.88 -2.87
C ALA A 233 6.77 -6.63 -4.20
N SER A 234 5.70 -6.52 -4.98
CA SER A 234 5.59 -7.05 -6.32
C SER A 234 4.96 -6.04 -7.28
N ILE A 235 5.43 -6.05 -8.54
CA ILE A 235 4.86 -5.26 -9.63
C ILE A 235 4.92 -6.05 -10.92
N THR A 236 3.90 -5.90 -11.76
CA THR A 236 3.90 -6.47 -13.10
C THR A 236 4.02 -5.38 -14.16
N ILE A 237 4.76 -5.66 -15.23
CA ILE A 237 4.82 -4.80 -16.41
C ILE A 237 4.50 -5.63 -17.64
N LYS A 238 3.45 -5.21 -18.35
CA LYS A 238 3.07 -5.81 -19.63
C LYS A 238 3.69 -5.01 -20.76
N LEU A 239 4.49 -5.67 -21.59
CA LEU A 239 5.14 -5.10 -22.76
C LEU A 239 4.61 -5.79 -24.02
N GLU A 240 4.43 -5.01 -25.06
CA GLU A 240 4.04 -5.47 -26.39
C GLU A 240 5.09 -5.02 -27.40
N TYR A 241 5.71 -5.98 -28.05
CA TYR A 241 6.76 -5.77 -29.05
C TYR A 241 6.26 -6.18 -30.43
N GLN A 242 6.72 -5.47 -31.44
CA GLN A 242 6.59 -5.92 -32.82
C GLN A 242 7.46 -7.17 -33.05
N VAL A 243 7.02 -8.05 -33.93
CA VAL A 243 7.77 -9.22 -34.40
C VAL A 243 8.14 -8.99 -35.86
N ASP A 244 9.42 -9.22 -36.18
CA ASP A 244 9.97 -9.11 -37.55
C ASP A 244 10.01 -10.48 -38.23
#